data_d911430476f5d889e2c34c70bba82fe0
#
_entry.id   d911430476f5d889e2c34c70bba82fe0
#
_cell.length_a   1.000
_cell.length_b   1.000
_cell.length_c   1.000
_cell.angle_alpha   90.00
_cell.angle_beta   90.00
_cell.angle_gamma   90.00
#
_symmetry.space_group_name_H-M   'P 1'
#
loop_
_entity.id
_entity.type
_entity.pdbx_description
1 polymer ?
#
loop_
_entity_poly.entity_id
_entity_poly.type
_entity_poly.pdbx_seq_one_letter_code
_entity_poly.pdbx_strand_id
1 'polypeptide(L)'
;VLGITHDEAHDLDVALTLKIDEVSKTELADLNQELYDKIFGAGMVKEDGEFRNRLKEDAEKQFASQADQQFLNAVTESLIENTKFELPAEFLKKWLAVSGEKPMTPEQAGEEYERSEKGLRYQLIESKLMQNNKELQYNFEDLKEYTKGFVKQQMSQFGDNQIGDQELDEIVMRVMSNQEEVKRLSDQLKNEKLLNFFRENVKLKSKEVTYEDFIKEVYK
;
A
#
# COMPACT_ATOMS: atom_id res chain seq x y z
N VAL A 1 -5.62 -31.52 0.40
CA VAL A 1 -4.68 -32.62 0.48
C VAL A 1 -4.36 -33.18 -0.91
N LEU A 2 -5.33 -33.33 -1.79
CA LEU A 2 -5.16 -33.87 -3.14
C LEU A 2 -4.91 -32.79 -4.22
N GLY A 3 -5.10 -31.52 -3.93
CA GLY A 3 -4.92 -30.42 -4.90
C GLY A 3 -5.92 -30.42 -6.06
N ILE A 4 -7.04 -31.10 -5.91
CA ILE A 4 -8.12 -31.20 -6.90
C ILE A 4 -9.32 -30.37 -6.49
N THR A 5 -10.17 -29.99 -7.46
CA THR A 5 -11.40 -29.24 -7.21
C THR A 5 -12.47 -30.10 -6.55
N HIS A 6 -13.51 -29.48 -6.02
CA HIS A 6 -14.65 -30.19 -5.40
C HIS A 6 -15.35 -31.12 -6.40
N ASP A 7 -15.51 -30.69 -7.63
CA ASP A 7 -16.18 -31.46 -8.69
C ASP A 7 -15.36 -32.69 -9.13
N GLU A 8 -14.02 -32.57 -9.18
CA GLU A 8 -13.12 -33.70 -9.45
C GLU A 8 -13.06 -34.70 -8.29
N ALA A 9 -13.41 -34.28 -7.07
CA ALA A 9 -13.42 -35.14 -5.89
C ALA A 9 -14.74 -35.96 -5.74
N HIS A 10 -15.80 -35.60 -6.46
CA HIS A 10 -17.15 -36.09 -6.18
C HIS A 10 -17.35 -37.58 -6.47
N ASP A 11 -16.58 -38.18 -7.38
CA ASP A 11 -16.68 -39.61 -7.78
C ASP A 11 -15.39 -40.39 -7.52
N LEU A 12 -14.48 -39.86 -6.67
CA LEU A 12 -13.24 -40.54 -6.33
C LEU A 12 -13.42 -41.53 -5.18
N ASP A 13 -13.43 -42.83 -5.52
CA ASP A 13 -13.33 -43.93 -4.55
C ASP A 13 -11.83 -44.34 -4.42
N VAL A 14 -11.07 -43.61 -3.62
CA VAL A 14 -9.63 -43.85 -3.40
C VAL A 14 -9.33 -44.01 -1.93
N ALA A 15 -8.55 -45.03 -1.58
CA ALA A 15 -7.98 -45.16 -0.24
C ALA A 15 -6.71 -44.32 -0.12
N LEU A 16 -6.70 -43.39 0.84
CA LEU A 16 -5.52 -42.54 1.12
C LEU A 16 -4.79 -43.07 2.36
N THR A 17 -3.49 -43.26 2.25
CA THR A 17 -2.60 -43.54 3.37
C THR A 17 -1.85 -42.27 3.73
N LEU A 18 -2.10 -41.73 4.92
CA LEU A 18 -1.41 -40.55 5.44
C LEU A 18 -0.31 -41.00 6.41
N LYS A 19 0.92 -40.56 6.16
CA LYS A 19 2.04 -40.72 7.09
C LYS A 19 2.29 -39.36 7.74
N ILE A 20 2.27 -39.31 9.07
CA ILE A 20 2.67 -38.13 9.81
C ILE A 20 4.18 -38.19 9.95
N ASP A 21 4.90 -37.29 9.26
CA ASP A 21 6.37 -37.23 9.33
C ASP A 21 6.84 -36.31 10.45
N GLU A 22 6.07 -35.28 10.81
CA GLU A 22 6.42 -34.32 11.87
C GLU A 22 5.18 -33.82 12.60
N VAL A 23 5.29 -33.64 13.90
CA VAL A 23 4.29 -33.00 14.76
C VAL A 23 4.94 -31.79 15.40
N SER A 24 4.49 -30.59 15.03
CA SER A 24 5.01 -29.33 15.57
C SER A 24 4.01 -28.76 16.59
N LYS A 25 4.54 -28.23 17.69
CA LYS A 25 3.78 -27.47 18.69
C LYS A 25 4.27 -26.02 18.69
N THR A 26 3.35 -25.08 18.54
CA THR A 26 3.67 -23.66 18.68
C THR A 26 3.59 -23.25 20.14
N GLU A 27 4.68 -22.73 20.64
CA GLU A 27 4.79 -22.17 22.01
C GLU A 27 5.26 -20.72 21.93
N LEU A 28 4.91 -19.92 22.95
CA LEU A 28 5.44 -18.56 23.05
C LEU A 28 6.96 -18.63 23.24
N ALA A 29 7.68 -17.78 22.50
CA ALA A 29 9.13 -17.68 22.64
C ALA A 29 9.51 -17.02 23.97
N ASP A 30 10.60 -17.48 24.57
CA ASP A 30 11.17 -16.82 25.73
C ASP A 30 11.76 -15.45 25.35
N LEU A 31 11.58 -14.45 26.23
CA LEU A 31 12.20 -13.14 26.07
C LEU A 31 13.70 -13.24 26.42
N ASN A 32 14.50 -13.54 25.40
CA ASN A 32 15.94 -13.74 25.51
C ASN A 32 16.69 -13.14 24.31
N GLN A 33 18.01 -13.14 24.38
CA GLN A 33 18.87 -12.58 23.33
C GLN A 33 18.63 -13.22 21.95
N GLU A 34 18.34 -14.52 21.89
CA GLU A 34 18.06 -15.22 20.63
C GLU A 34 16.81 -14.67 19.93
N LEU A 35 15.75 -14.39 20.69
CA LEU A 35 14.54 -13.75 20.16
C LEU A 35 14.81 -12.32 19.69
N TYR A 36 15.59 -11.55 20.49
CA TYR A 36 15.92 -10.17 20.13
C TYR A 36 16.73 -10.09 18.84
N ASP A 37 17.72 -10.97 18.71
CA ASP A 37 18.57 -11.06 17.52
C ASP A 37 17.79 -11.53 16.28
N LYS A 38 16.82 -12.42 16.45
CA LYS A 38 15.94 -12.86 15.38
C LYS A 38 15.05 -11.75 14.82
N ILE A 39 14.55 -10.87 15.69
CA ILE A 39 13.58 -9.82 15.31
C ILE A 39 14.30 -8.56 14.82
N PHE A 40 15.35 -8.12 15.50
CA PHE A 40 16.01 -6.84 15.25
C PHE A 40 17.42 -6.96 14.66
N GLY A 41 17.96 -8.16 14.54
CA GLY A 41 19.33 -8.41 14.14
C GLY A 41 20.30 -8.55 15.30
N ALA A 42 21.40 -9.29 15.07
CA ALA A 42 22.36 -9.68 16.10
C ALA A 42 22.96 -8.48 16.84
N GLY A 43 22.79 -8.46 18.16
CA GLY A 43 23.35 -7.43 19.04
C GLY A 43 22.72 -6.05 18.98
N MET A 44 21.66 -5.86 18.20
CA MET A 44 20.95 -4.58 18.04
C MET A 44 20.12 -4.22 19.26
N VAL A 45 19.66 -5.21 20.02
CA VAL A 45 18.87 -5.07 21.26
C VAL A 45 19.47 -5.99 22.31
N LYS A 46 19.68 -5.48 23.52
CA LYS A 46 20.34 -6.23 24.60
C LYS A 46 19.49 -6.41 25.84
N GLU A 47 18.45 -5.60 26.00
CA GLU A 47 17.63 -5.57 27.21
C GLU A 47 16.14 -5.68 26.87
N ASP A 48 15.37 -6.35 27.74
CA ASP A 48 13.91 -6.52 27.59
C ASP A 48 13.19 -5.17 27.45
N GLY A 49 13.60 -4.16 28.21
CA GLY A 49 13.03 -2.80 28.11
C GLY A 49 13.23 -2.16 26.75
N GLU A 50 14.42 -2.28 26.17
CA GLU A 50 14.72 -1.79 24.80
C GLU A 50 13.93 -2.56 23.76
N PHE A 51 13.83 -3.89 23.90
CA PHE A 51 13.05 -4.74 23.02
C PHE A 51 11.58 -4.33 22.94
N ARG A 52 10.95 -4.14 24.12
CA ARG A 52 9.55 -3.71 24.21
C ARG A 52 9.33 -2.31 23.63
N ASN A 53 10.25 -1.39 23.88
CA ASN A 53 10.15 -0.04 23.33
C ASN A 53 10.24 -0.04 21.81
N ARG A 54 11.17 -0.78 21.22
CA ARG A 54 11.27 -0.90 19.76
C ARG A 54 10.04 -1.56 19.13
N LEU A 55 9.54 -2.64 19.73
CA LEU A 55 8.29 -3.27 19.29
C LEU A 55 7.11 -2.29 19.32
N LYS A 56 7.04 -1.48 20.40
CA LYS A 56 6.01 -0.45 20.53
C LYS A 56 6.14 0.62 19.44
N GLU A 57 7.35 1.14 19.21
CA GLU A 57 7.62 2.13 18.16
C GLU A 57 7.30 1.59 16.75
N ASP A 58 7.63 0.34 16.47
CA ASP A 58 7.34 -0.29 15.18
C ASP A 58 5.83 -0.51 15.00
N ALA A 59 5.14 -0.93 16.06
CA ALA A 59 3.69 -1.06 16.04
C ALA A 59 3.01 0.32 15.85
N GLU A 60 3.45 1.36 16.54
CA GLU A 60 2.95 2.73 16.40
C GLU A 60 3.14 3.25 14.97
N LYS A 61 4.31 3.01 14.35
CA LYS A 61 4.57 3.38 12.96
C LYS A 61 3.65 2.63 11.99
N GLN A 62 3.46 1.34 12.20
CA GLN A 62 2.58 0.52 11.38
C GLN A 62 1.12 0.99 11.47
N PHE A 63 0.63 1.25 12.68
CA PHE A 63 -0.73 1.77 12.88
C PHE A 63 -0.92 3.18 12.33
N ALA A 64 0.10 4.05 12.46
CA ALA A 64 0.06 5.36 11.85
C ALA A 64 -0.09 5.27 10.33
N SER A 65 0.67 4.40 9.67
CA SER A 65 0.56 4.18 8.23
C SER A 65 -0.81 3.65 7.81
N GLN A 66 -1.39 2.70 8.58
CA GLN A 66 -2.73 2.20 8.33
C GLN A 66 -3.81 3.28 8.57
N ALA A 67 -3.66 4.11 9.60
CA ALA A 67 -4.56 5.23 9.87
C ALA A 67 -4.48 6.27 8.74
N ASP A 68 -3.31 6.54 8.20
CA ASP A 68 -3.11 7.42 7.05
C ASP A 68 -3.82 6.91 5.80
N GLN A 69 -3.72 5.62 5.54
CA GLN A 69 -4.43 5.01 4.41
C GLN A 69 -5.94 5.11 4.59
N GLN A 70 -6.47 4.86 5.78
CA GLN A 70 -7.89 5.02 6.09
C GLN A 70 -8.34 6.46 5.96
N PHE A 71 -7.52 7.40 6.41
CA PHE A 71 -7.80 8.81 6.25
C PHE A 71 -7.87 9.22 4.77
N LEU A 72 -6.91 8.81 3.95
CA LEU A 72 -6.94 9.04 2.50
C LEU A 72 -8.19 8.43 1.85
N ASN A 73 -8.55 7.21 2.22
CA ASN A 73 -9.75 6.55 1.71
C ASN A 73 -11.02 7.34 2.09
N ALA A 74 -11.14 7.75 3.34
CA ALA A 74 -12.29 8.53 3.84
C ALA A 74 -12.40 9.90 3.14
N VAL A 75 -11.28 10.59 2.94
CA VAL A 75 -11.27 11.86 2.19
C VAL A 75 -11.64 11.64 0.74
N THR A 76 -11.09 10.61 0.10
CA THR A 76 -11.39 10.23 -1.29
C THR A 76 -12.89 9.96 -1.47
N GLU A 77 -13.49 9.17 -0.60
CA GLU A 77 -14.94 8.90 -0.62
C GLU A 77 -15.76 10.18 -0.45
N SER A 78 -15.41 10.98 0.55
CA SER A 78 -16.07 12.26 0.79
C SER A 78 -15.96 13.20 -0.41
N LEU A 79 -14.81 13.26 -1.07
CA LEU A 79 -14.63 14.08 -2.28
C LEU A 79 -15.50 13.59 -3.43
N ILE A 80 -15.58 12.29 -3.66
CA ILE A 80 -16.42 11.70 -4.71
C ILE A 80 -17.91 11.98 -4.44
N GLU A 81 -18.36 11.81 -3.20
CA GLU A 81 -19.76 12.02 -2.81
C GLU A 81 -20.21 13.47 -2.90
N ASN A 82 -19.32 14.40 -2.51
CA ASN A 82 -19.66 15.82 -2.42
C ASN A 82 -19.30 16.63 -3.67
N THR A 83 -18.50 16.09 -4.60
CA THR A 83 -18.15 16.75 -5.86
C THR A 83 -19.03 16.23 -6.99
N LYS A 84 -20.11 16.93 -7.25
CA LYS A 84 -21.06 16.53 -8.29
C LYS A 84 -20.70 17.14 -9.63
N PHE A 85 -20.53 16.27 -10.63
CA PHE A 85 -20.37 16.60 -12.05
C PHE A 85 -20.82 15.41 -12.90
N GLU A 86 -21.20 15.68 -14.14
CA GLU A 86 -21.63 14.65 -15.06
C GLU A 86 -20.45 14.10 -15.85
N LEU A 87 -20.37 12.77 -15.96
CA LEU A 87 -19.47 12.09 -16.88
C LEU A 87 -20.21 11.81 -18.18
N PRO A 88 -19.55 11.88 -19.35
CA PRO A 88 -20.14 11.51 -20.63
C PRO A 88 -20.24 9.98 -20.75
N ALA A 89 -21.13 9.36 -19.97
CA ALA A 89 -21.25 7.93 -19.79
C ALA A 89 -21.41 7.17 -21.11
N GLU A 90 -22.27 7.67 -22.02
CA GLU A 90 -22.50 7.05 -23.32
C GLU A 90 -21.26 7.06 -24.22
N PHE A 91 -20.46 8.13 -24.14
CA PHE A 91 -19.18 8.19 -24.85
C PHE A 91 -18.17 7.22 -24.23
N LEU A 92 -18.05 7.20 -22.91
CA LEU A 92 -17.09 6.35 -22.19
C LEU A 92 -17.39 4.87 -22.38
N LYS A 93 -18.65 4.44 -22.36
CA LYS A 93 -19.06 3.07 -22.69
C LYS A 93 -18.67 2.67 -24.12
N LYS A 94 -18.94 3.54 -25.09
CA LYS A 94 -18.53 3.30 -26.48
C LYS A 94 -17.02 3.25 -26.65
N TRP A 95 -16.30 4.11 -25.94
CA TRP A 95 -14.85 4.14 -25.96
C TRP A 95 -14.26 2.86 -25.34
N LEU A 96 -14.76 2.40 -24.20
CA LEU A 96 -14.36 1.15 -23.55
C LEU A 96 -14.57 -0.06 -24.47
N ALA A 97 -15.68 -0.10 -25.21
CA ALA A 97 -15.98 -1.19 -26.11
C ALA A 97 -14.91 -1.39 -27.21
N VAL A 98 -14.19 -0.33 -27.61
CA VAL A 98 -13.25 -0.37 -28.75
C VAL A 98 -11.79 -0.10 -28.38
N SER A 99 -11.48 0.41 -27.17
CA SER A 99 -10.14 0.87 -26.78
C SER A 99 -9.23 -0.20 -26.22
N GLY A 100 -9.77 -1.36 -25.82
CA GLY A 100 -9.00 -2.47 -25.28
C GLY A 100 -8.32 -3.31 -26.36
N GLU A 101 -7.37 -4.16 -25.97
CA GLU A 101 -6.73 -5.14 -26.87
C GLU A 101 -7.76 -6.09 -27.52
N LYS A 102 -8.86 -6.35 -26.84
CA LYS A 102 -10.00 -7.13 -27.35
C LYS A 102 -11.26 -6.29 -27.25
N PRO A 103 -12.03 -6.17 -28.35
CA PRO A 103 -13.31 -5.49 -28.32
C PRO A 103 -14.26 -6.11 -27.30
N MET A 104 -14.98 -5.27 -26.57
CA MET A 104 -16.02 -5.70 -25.61
C MET A 104 -17.40 -5.55 -26.23
N THR A 105 -18.35 -6.39 -25.78
CA THR A 105 -19.75 -6.16 -26.09
C THR A 105 -20.26 -4.90 -25.39
N PRO A 106 -21.36 -4.27 -25.86
CA PRO A 106 -21.95 -3.13 -25.18
C PRO A 106 -22.31 -3.38 -23.72
N GLU A 107 -22.75 -4.60 -23.40
CA GLU A 107 -23.06 -5.02 -22.03
C GLU A 107 -21.81 -5.05 -21.16
N GLN A 108 -20.75 -5.72 -21.63
CA GLN A 108 -19.45 -5.77 -20.93
C GLN A 108 -18.85 -4.37 -20.71
N ALA A 109 -18.94 -3.50 -21.72
CA ALA A 109 -18.48 -2.12 -21.61
C ALA A 109 -19.32 -1.31 -20.60
N GLY A 110 -20.63 -1.62 -20.49
CA GLY A 110 -21.52 -1.05 -19.48
C GLY A 110 -21.10 -1.45 -18.05
N GLU A 111 -20.89 -2.74 -17.82
CA GLU A 111 -20.44 -3.27 -16.53
C GLU A 111 -19.07 -2.73 -16.14
N GLU A 112 -18.13 -2.64 -17.07
CA GLU A 112 -16.79 -2.10 -16.83
C GLU A 112 -16.85 -0.59 -16.53
N TYR A 113 -17.72 0.16 -17.19
CA TYR A 113 -17.95 1.57 -16.86
C TYR A 113 -18.48 1.72 -15.43
N GLU A 114 -19.49 0.96 -15.02
CA GLU A 114 -20.05 1.02 -13.68
C GLU A 114 -19.01 0.69 -12.60
N ARG A 115 -18.14 -0.29 -12.88
CA ARG A 115 -17.03 -0.65 -11.99
C ARG A 115 -15.98 0.45 -11.89
N SER A 116 -15.68 1.12 -12.98
CA SER A 116 -14.60 2.12 -13.07
C SER A 116 -15.08 3.55 -12.80
N GLU A 117 -16.38 3.84 -12.81
CA GLU A 117 -16.92 5.20 -12.69
C GLU A 117 -16.42 5.95 -11.46
N LYS A 118 -16.42 5.29 -10.29
CA LYS A 118 -15.95 5.89 -9.03
C LYS A 118 -14.47 6.28 -9.11
N GLY A 119 -13.66 5.43 -9.72
CA GLY A 119 -12.24 5.68 -9.95
C GLY A 119 -11.99 6.84 -10.92
N LEU A 120 -12.76 6.90 -12.03
CA LEU A 120 -12.68 7.99 -12.99
C LEU A 120 -13.07 9.35 -12.38
N ARG A 121 -14.12 9.36 -11.55
CA ARG A 121 -14.53 10.57 -10.80
C ARG A 121 -13.38 11.05 -9.92
N TYR A 122 -12.77 10.15 -9.15
CA TYR A 122 -11.66 10.50 -8.29
C TYR A 122 -10.45 11.03 -9.08
N GLN A 123 -10.06 10.38 -10.17
CA GLN A 123 -8.96 10.84 -11.03
C GLN A 123 -9.17 12.27 -11.54
N LEU A 124 -10.39 12.64 -11.91
CA LEU A 124 -10.69 13.99 -12.36
C LEU A 124 -10.63 15.01 -11.22
N ILE A 125 -11.12 14.64 -10.03
CA ILE A 125 -11.03 15.46 -8.81
C ILE A 125 -9.56 15.65 -8.43
N GLU A 126 -8.79 14.56 -8.35
CA GLU A 126 -7.36 14.58 -8.03
C GLU A 126 -6.58 15.45 -9.03
N SER A 127 -6.80 15.26 -10.33
CA SER A 127 -6.18 16.06 -11.37
C SER A 127 -6.47 17.56 -11.19
N LYS A 128 -7.72 17.89 -10.83
CA LYS A 128 -8.12 19.29 -10.58
C LYS A 128 -7.48 19.85 -9.32
N LEU A 129 -7.37 19.06 -8.26
CA LEU A 129 -6.65 19.43 -7.04
C LEU A 129 -5.17 19.70 -7.33
N MET A 130 -4.51 18.80 -8.05
CA MET A 130 -3.11 18.95 -8.45
C MET A 130 -2.86 20.20 -9.30
N GLN A 131 -3.76 20.52 -10.23
CA GLN A 131 -3.64 21.70 -11.07
C GLN A 131 -3.81 23.02 -10.30
N ASN A 132 -4.72 23.05 -9.32
CA ASN A 132 -5.08 24.26 -8.61
C ASN A 132 -4.20 24.55 -7.38
N ASN A 133 -3.42 23.57 -6.90
CA ASN A 133 -2.60 23.69 -5.68
C ASN A 133 -1.14 23.46 -6.01
N LYS A 134 -0.33 24.51 -5.93
CA LYS A 134 1.10 24.45 -6.24
C LYS A 134 1.88 23.49 -5.33
N GLU A 135 1.47 23.36 -4.09
CA GLU A 135 2.07 22.48 -3.08
C GLU A 135 1.93 20.98 -3.41
N LEU A 136 0.92 20.63 -4.20
CA LEU A 136 0.74 19.27 -4.71
C LEU A 136 1.58 18.97 -5.95
N GLN A 137 2.05 20.01 -6.65
CA GLN A 137 2.86 19.84 -7.85
C GLN A 137 4.27 19.39 -7.46
N TYR A 138 4.88 18.59 -8.29
CA TYR A 138 6.27 18.16 -8.16
C TYR A 138 6.89 17.98 -9.54
N ASN A 139 8.18 18.14 -9.60
CA ASN A 139 9.00 18.00 -10.80
C ASN A 139 9.95 16.81 -10.68
N PHE A 140 10.82 16.63 -11.67
CA PHE A 140 11.78 15.54 -11.71
C PHE A 140 12.80 15.61 -10.54
N GLU A 141 13.25 16.80 -10.15
CA GLU A 141 14.19 16.96 -9.04
C GLU A 141 13.53 16.60 -7.70
N ASP A 142 12.27 16.98 -7.50
CA ASP A 142 11.51 16.60 -6.30
C ASP A 142 11.38 15.07 -6.20
N LEU A 143 11.09 14.41 -7.31
CA LEU A 143 11.00 12.95 -7.37
C LEU A 143 12.36 12.28 -7.11
N LYS A 144 13.44 12.87 -7.62
CA LYS A 144 14.81 12.40 -7.39
C LYS A 144 15.19 12.48 -5.91
N GLU A 145 14.91 13.61 -5.27
CA GLU A 145 15.16 13.78 -3.83
C GLU A 145 14.31 12.82 -2.98
N TYR A 146 13.04 12.65 -3.34
CA TYR A 146 12.18 11.64 -2.71
C TYR A 146 12.77 10.23 -2.83
N THR A 147 13.19 9.86 -4.04
CA THR A 147 13.84 8.56 -4.32
C THR A 147 15.11 8.38 -3.49
N LYS A 148 15.90 9.45 -3.33
CA LYS A 148 17.12 9.46 -2.51
C LYS A 148 16.81 9.16 -1.04
N GLY A 149 15.79 9.80 -0.49
CA GLY A 149 15.29 9.53 0.86
C GLY A 149 14.81 8.09 1.04
N PHE A 150 14.04 7.60 0.07
CA PHE A 150 13.53 6.22 0.05
C PHE A 150 14.66 5.18 0.04
N VAL A 151 15.66 5.34 -0.83
CA VAL A 151 16.83 4.45 -0.91
C VAL A 151 17.61 4.47 0.40
N LYS A 152 17.89 5.65 0.97
CA LYS A 152 18.55 5.77 2.29
C LYS A 152 17.80 5.02 3.39
N GLN A 153 16.49 5.18 3.44
CA GLN A 153 15.66 4.50 4.44
C GLN A 153 15.71 2.98 4.28
N GLN A 154 15.63 2.48 3.06
CA GLN A 154 15.74 1.03 2.81
C GLN A 154 17.11 0.49 3.23
N MET A 155 18.18 1.15 2.85
CA MET A 155 19.54 0.70 3.20
C MET A 155 19.79 0.71 4.71
N SER A 156 19.29 1.71 5.43
CA SER A 156 19.35 1.75 6.89
C SER A 156 18.65 0.56 7.56
N GLN A 157 17.58 0.05 6.98
CA GLN A 157 16.89 -1.16 7.48
C GLN A 157 17.74 -2.43 7.32
N PHE A 158 18.62 -2.48 6.32
CA PHE A 158 19.54 -3.59 6.10
C PHE A 158 20.90 -3.45 6.80
N GLY A 159 21.04 -2.41 7.65
CA GLY A 159 22.25 -2.19 8.47
C GLY A 159 23.37 -1.44 7.74
N ASP A 160 23.15 -1.00 6.51
CA ASP A 160 24.12 -0.21 5.75
C ASP A 160 23.86 1.30 5.93
N ASN A 161 24.41 1.85 6.99
CA ASN A 161 24.27 3.27 7.34
C ASN A 161 25.40 4.14 6.78
N GLN A 162 26.33 3.59 5.98
CA GLN A 162 27.55 4.28 5.55
C GLN A 162 27.67 4.44 4.03
N ILE A 163 26.56 4.43 3.31
CA ILE A 163 26.60 4.68 1.87
C ILE A 163 27.09 6.09 1.58
N GLY A 164 28.10 6.20 0.72
CA GLY A 164 28.60 7.49 0.25
C GLY A 164 27.59 8.21 -0.65
N ASP A 165 27.61 9.54 -0.65
CA ASP A 165 26.68 10.34 -1.48
C ASP A 165 26.79 9.99 -2.97
N GLN A 166 27.97 9.68 -3.46
CA GLN A 166 28.20 9.32 -4.87
C GLN A 166 27.56 7.96 -5.22
N GLU A 167 27.74 6.96 -4.37
CA GLU A 167 27.15 5.63 -4.54
C GLU A 167 25.61 5.69 -4.44
N LEU A 168 25.10 6.49 -3.52
CA LEU A 168 23.66 6.74 -3.39
C LEU A 168 23.11 7.38 -4.66
N ASP A 169 23.79 8.38 -5.23
CA ASP A 169 23.34 9.03 -6.47
C ASP A 169 23.35 8.04 -7.65
N GLU A 170 24.32 7.12 -7.74
CA GLU A 170 24.35 6.07 -8.76
C GLU A 170 23.17 5.09 -8.63
N ILE A 171 22.83 4.69 -7.40
CA ILE A 171 21.66 3.83 -7.14
C ILE A 171 20.38 4.56 -7.53
N VAL A 172 20.22 5.81 -7.12
CA VAL A 172 19.06 6.64 -7.45
C VAL A 172 18.89 6.76 -8.97
N MET A 173 19.97 7.03 -9.71
CA MET A 173 19.93 7.12 -11.16
C MET A 173 19.53 5.79 -11.81
N ARG A 174 19.97 4.67 -11.27
CA ARG A 174 19.57 3.34 -11.73
C ARG A 174 18.08 3.08 -11.49
N VAL A 175 17.57 3.41 -10.31
CA VAL A 175 16.14 3.30 -9.99
C VAL A 175 15.32 4.20 -10.92
N MET A 176 15.75 5.45 -11.10
CA MET A 176 15.08 6.43 -11.98
C MET A 176 15.16 6.09 -13.47
N SER A 177 16.02 5.17 -13.90
CA SER A 177 16.07 4.68 -15.28
C SER A 177 15.00 3.62 -15.58
N ASN A 178 14.39 3.04 -14.54
CA ASN A 178 13.32 2.05 -14.69
C ASN A 178 11.94 2.75 -14.65
N GLN A 179 11.19 2.71 -15.74
CA GLN A 179 9.91 3.41 -15.87
C GLN A 179 8.84 2.92 -14.86
N GLU A 180 8.84 1.62 -14.53
CA GLU A 180 7.90 1.07 -13.55
C GLU A 180 8.20 1.59 -12.14
N GLU A 181 9.49 1.64 -11.77
CA GLU A 181 9.92 2.19 -10.48
C GLU A 181 9.65 3.70 -10.40
N VAL A 182 9.93 4.46 -11.46
CA VAL A 182 9.59 5.89 -11.55
C VAL A 182 8.10 6.11 -11.34
N LYS A 183 7.26 5.33 -12.01
CA LYS A 183 5.80 5.41 -11.84
C LYS A 183 5.40 5.11 -10.40
N ARG A 184 5.91 4.02 -9.83
CA ARG A 184 5.62 3.62 -8.45
C ARG A 184 6.02 4.70 -7.43
N LEU A 185 7.24 5.24 -7.54
CA LEU A 185 7.74 6.28 -6.66
C LEU A 185 7.00 7.61 -6.84
N SER A 186 6.62 7.94 -8.08
CA SER A 186 5.81 9.10 -8.39
C SER A 186 4.42 9.01 -7.75
N ASP A 187 3.78 7.84 -7.80
CA ASP A 187 2.50 7.61 -7.14
C ASP A 187 2.63 7.68 -5.60
N GLN A 188 3.72 7.17 -5.04
CA GLN A 188 4.00 7.28 -3.60
C GLN A 188 4.21 8.76 -3.17
N LEU A 189 5.05 9.51 -3.89
CA LEU A 189 5.26 10.93 -3.63
C LEU A 189 3.95 11.73 -3.73
N LYS A 190 3.14 11.44 -4.76
CA LYS A 190 1.83 12.06 -4.92
C LYS A 190 0.92 11.79 -3.73
N ASN A 191 0.83 10.53 -3.30
CA ASN A 191 0.01 10.14 -2.15
C ASN A 191 0.48 10.80 -0.85
N GLU A 192 1.80 10.92 -0.64
CA GLU A 192 2.36 11.62 0.52
C GLU A 192 1.99 13.11 0.50
N LYS A 193 2.14 13.77 -0.65
CA LYS A 193 1.74 15.17 -0.82
C LYS A 193 0.24 15.39 -0.59
N LEU A 194 -0.60 14.49 -1.12
CA LEU A 194 -2.06 14.54 -0.89
C LEU A 194 -2.41 14.33 0.57
N LEU A 195 -1.76 13.38 1.24
CA LEU A 195 -1.95 13.11 2.67
C LEU A 195 -1.66 14.37 3.51
N ASN A 196 -0.50 14.99 3.28
CA ASN A 196 -0.10 16.21 4.00
C ASN A 196 -1.05 17.36 3.69
N PHE A 197 -1.38 17.57 2.42
CA PHE A 197 -2.34 18.58 1.99
C PHE A 197 -3.70 18.43 2.66
N PHE A 198 -4.24 17.20 2.71
CA PHE A 198 -5.53 16.98 3.36
C PHE A 198 -5.45 17.15 4.87
N ARG A 199 -4.35 16.74 5.52
CA ARG A 199 -4.16 16.96 6.96
C ARG A 199 -4.20 18.44 7.33
N GLU A 200 -3.64 19.30 6.48
CA GLU A 200 -3.59 20.74 6.71
C GLU A 200 -4.90 21.47 6.36
N ASN A 201 -5.64 20.95 5.37
CA ASN A 201 -6.77 21.66 4.78
C ASN A 201 -8.16 21.12 5.19
N VAL A 202 -8.26 19.92 5.81
CA VAL A 202 -9.55 19.38 6.24
C VAL A 202 -9.70 19.40 7.76
N LYS A 203 -10.96 19.52 8.21
CA LYS A 203 -11.27 19.46 9.64
C LYS A 203 -11.27 17.99 10.09
N LEU A 204 -10.23 17.58 10.81
CA LEU A 204 -10.10 16.25 11.34
C LEU A 204 -10.91 16.07 12.63
N LYS A 205 -11.58 14.93 12.75
CA LYS A 205 -12.12 14.42 14.01
C LYS A 205 -11.34 13.17 14.38
N SER A 206 -10.35 13.34 15.26
CA SER A 206 -9.58 12.20 15.79
C SER A 206 -10.44 11.46 16.82
N LYS A 207 -10.40 10.14 16.76
CA LYS A 207 -11.03 9.25 17.72
C LYS A 207 -9.98 8.23 18.20
N GLU A 208 -9.75 8.18 19.49
CA GLU A 208 -8.96 7.10 20.08
C GLU A 208 -9.81 5.82 20.11
N VAL A 209 -9.24 4.74 19.61
CA VAL A 209 -9.90 3.44 19.54
C VAL A 209 -8.96 2.35 20.08
N THR A 210 -9.52 1.25 20.53
CA THR A 210 -8.72 0.06 20.87
C THR A 210 -8.17 -0.59 19.60
N TYR A 211 -7.14 -1.41 19.74
CA TYR A 211 -6.60 -2.20 18.62
C TYR A 211 -7.68 -3.02 17.91
N GLU A 212 -8.53 -3.70 18.69
CA GLU A 212 -9.60 -4.54 18.14
C GLU A 212 -10.63 -3.75 17.34
N ASP A 213 -10.98 -2.55 17.81
CA ASP A 213 -11.92 -1.68 17.12
C ASP A 213 -11.29 -1.04 15.88
N PHE A 214 -10.00 -0.70 15.95
CA PHE A 214 -9.24 -0.22 14.78
C PHE A 214 -9.21 -1.27 13.66
N ILE A 215 -8.88 -2.52 14.00
CA ILE A 215 -8.88 -3.62 13.02
C ILE A 215 -10.26 -3.83 12.39
N LYS A 216 -11.34 -3.75 13.17
CA LYS A 216 -12.71 -3.84 12.63
C LYS A 216 -13.06 -2.70 11.67
N GLU A 217 -12.51 -1.50 11.89
CA GLU A 217 -12.74 -0.36 10.99
C GLU A 217 -11.90 -0.43 9.72
N VAL A 218 -10.67 -0.94 9.80
CA VAL A 218 -9.73 -1.05 8.67
C VAL A 218 -10.08 -2.19 7.70
N TYR A 219 -10.61 -3.30 8.22
CA TYR A 219 -10.88 -4.51 7.42
C TYR A 219 -12.38 -4.77 7.19
N LYS A 220 -13.19 -3.71 7.23
CA LYS A 220 -14.57 -3.73 6.74
C LYS A 220 -14.59 -3.66 5.22
#